data_664292f72ef598b8a2e2f9f83d7d36bf
#
_entry.id   664292f72ef598b8a2e2f9f83d7d36bf
#
_cell.length_a   1.000
_cell.length_b   1.000
_cell.length_c   1.000
_cell.angle_alpha   90.00
_cell.angle_beta   90.00
_cell.angle_gamma   90.00
#
_symmetry.space_group_name_H-M   'P 1'
#
loop_
_entity.id
_entity.type
_entity.pdbx_description
1 polymer ?
#
loop_
_entity_poly.entity_id
_entity_poly.type
_entity_poly.pdbx_seq_one_letter_code
_entity_poly.pdbx_strand_id
1 'polypeptide(L)'
;MMWKPLFFLFLQSYLTLTHSDCVCTTVPCPIEGNNHVIMGNGSADMNYIYKLHNNYEVVVSASGTITPDSLDNGSGTTSCTQQYSRILEDDGEQNCDAGHILAHRLGGYGNIPTNIFPQNSSINRGTYAQFEGDIYDCIKNGANSGFLSWEFYYDDDEHTMPNSVKYVAKFDGGSCNTFSTLFLN
;
A
#
# COMPACT_ATOMS: atom_id res chain seq x y z
N MET A 1 -52.91 -1.20 47.32
CA MET A 1 -51.43 -1.41 47.10
C MET A 1 -51.20 -1.70 45.66
N MET A 2 -50.77 -0.69 44.89
CA MET A 2 -50.47 -0.84 43.42
C MET A 2 -48.97 -1.03 43.23
N TRP A 3 -48.59 -2.16 42.70
CA TRP A 3 -47.20 -2.44 42.31
C TRP A 3 -46.93 -1.83 40.94
N LYS A 4 -45.94 -0.93 40.84
CA LYS A 4 -45.41 -0.43 39.59
C LYS A 4 -44.30 -1.37 39.09
N PRO A 5 -44.30 -1.80 37.83
CA PRO A 5 -43.19 -2.55 37.28
C PRO A 5 -42.04 -1.59 36.98
N LEU A 6 -40.84 -1.96 37.45
CA LEU A 6 -39.56 -1.31 37.16
C LEU A 6 -39.14 -1.75 35.76
N PHE A 7 -39.18 -0.85 34.78
CA PHE A 7 -38.60 -1.07 33.48
C PHE A 7 -37.07 -0.92 33.60
N PHE A 8 -36.34 -2.03 33.52
CA PHE A 8 -34.91 -2.02 33.29
C PHE A 8 -34.63 -1.72 31.81
N LEU A 9 -34.21 -0.50 31.52
CA LEU A 9 -33.62 -0.14 30.24
C LEU A 9 -32.21 -0.76 30.16
N PHE A 10 -32.10 -1.86 29.42
CA PHE A 10 -30.78 -2.35 28.98
C PHE A 10 -30.26 -1.36 27.96
N LEU A 11 -29.34 -0.48 28.37
CA LEU A 11 -28.44 0.22 27.45
C LEU A 11 -27.51 -0.82 26.85
N GLN A 12 -27.84 -1.33 25.66
CA GLN A 12 -26.85 -2.01 24.82
C GLN A 12 -25.88 -0.93 24.35
N SER A 13 -24.74 -0.84 25.05
CA SER A 13 -23.54 -0.16 24.50
C SER A 13 -23.10 -0.96 23.28
N TYR A 14 -23.45 -0.48 22.10
CA TYR A 14 -22.76 -0.88 20.88
C TYR A 14 -21.31 -0.40 21.04
N LEU A 15 -20.42 -1.33 21.40
CA LEU A 15 -19.00 -1.14 21.16
C LEU A 15 -18.87 -1.02 19.62
N THR A 16 -18.81 0.18 19.11
CA THR A 16 -18.24 0.42 17.79
C THR A 16 -16.80 -0.01 17.92
N LEU A 17 -16.44 -1.15 17.32
CA LEU A 17 -15.05 -1.47 17.03
C LEU A 17 -14.52 -0.27 16.25
N THR A 18 -13.77 0.57 16.92
CA THR A 18 -12.98 1.60 16.26
C THR A 18 -11.94 0.86 15.43
N HIS A 19 -12.05 0.95 14.12
CA HIS A 19 -10.95 0.63 13.21
C HIS A 19 -9.67 1.21 13.81
N SER A 20 -8.60 0.44 13.78
CA SER A 20 -7.29 0.90 14.23
C SER A 20 -6.98 2.20 13.49
N ASP A 21 -6.93 3.30 14.26
CA ASP A 21 -6.78 4.62 13.69
C ASP A 21 -5.46 4.69 12.92
N CYS A 22 -5.55 4.63 11.59
CA CYS A 22 -4.48 5.09 10.74
C CYS A 22 -4.17 6.53 11.16
N VAL A 23 -2.99 6.77 11.67
CA VAL A 23 -2.57 8.04 12.31
C VAL A 23 -2.58 9.26 11.39
N CYS A 24 -2.93 9.08 10.12
CA CYS A 24 -2.96 10.14 9.12
C CYS A 24 -4.32 10.87 9.13
N THR A 25 -4.44 11.91 9.91
CA THR A 25 -5.69 12.68 10.05
C THR A 25 -6.06 13.53 8.82
N THR A 26 -5.12 13.76 7.90
CA THR A 26 -5.30 14.66 6.74
C THR A 26 -5.56 13.93 5.42
N VAL A 27 -5.40 12.62 5.40
CA VAL A 27 -5.60 11.77 4.22
C VAL A 27 -6.37 10.52 4.64
N PRO A 28 -7.22 9.97 3.76
CA PRO A 28 -7.97 8.76 4.10
C PRO A 28 -7.02 7.57 4.30
N CYS A 29 -7.35 6.75 5.29
CA CYS A 29 -6.75 5.44 5.48
C CYS A 29 -7.28 4.46 4.45
N PRO A 30 -6.54 3.41 4.11
CA PRO A 30 -7.09 2.31 3.33
C PRO A 30 -8.27 1.67 4.09
N ILE A 31 -9.20 1.12 3.32
CA ILE A 31 -10.33 0.34 3.84
C ILE A 31 -10.26 -1.08 3.30
N GLU A 32 -10.82 -2.04 4.01
CA GLU A 32 -10.96 -3.40 3.49
C GLU A 32 -11.68 -3.41 2.14
N GLY A 33 -11.18 -4.24 1.21
CA GLY A 33 -11.66 -4.31 -0.16
C GLY A 33 -10.88 -3.46 -1.15
N ASN A 34 -11.55 -2.92 -2.14
CA ASN A 34 -10.92 -2.18 -3.24
C ASN A 34 -10.75 -0.69 -2.92
N ASN A 35 -9.53 -0.21 -3.06
CA ASN A 35 -9.16 1.20 -2.94
C ASN A 35 -8.58 1.68 -4.27
N HIS A 36 -9.25 2.63 -4.92
CA HIS A 36 -8.82 3.20 -6.19
C HIS A 36 -8.19 4.58 -5.98
N VAL A 37 -7.00 4.79 -6.55
CA VAL A 37 -6.25 6.03 -6.38
C VAL A 37 -5.63 6.46 -7.70
N ILE A 38 -5.83 7.71 -8.07
CA ILE A 38 -5.17 8.36 -9.21
C ILE A 38 -4.03 9.22 -8.68
N MET A 39 -2.83 8.99 -9.21
CA MET A 39 -1.59 9.64 -8.81
C MET A 39 -0.82 10.15 -10.04
N GLY A 40 0.41 10.65 -9.83
CA GLY A 40 1.30 11.03 -10.92
C GLY A 40 0.67 12.06 -11.87
N ASN A 41 0.09 13.11 -11.30
CA ASN A 41 -0.63 14.16 -12.09
C ASN A 41 -1.81 13.63 -12.93
N GLY A 42 -2.46 12.55 -12.49
CA GLY A 42 -3.56 11.93 -13.23
C GLY A 42 -3.14 10.83 -14.21
N SER A 43 -1.84 10.50 -14.25
CA SER A 43 -1.24 9.60 -15.26
C SER A 43 -0.79 8.25 -14.67
N ALA A 44 -1.10 8.00 -13.39
CA ALA A 44 -0.95 6.72 -12.70
C ALA A 44 -2.30 6.33 -12.11
N ASP A 45 -2.95 5.33 -12.69
CA ASP A 45 -4.28 4.83 -12.30
C ASP A 45 -4.10 3.48 -11.59
N MET A 46 -4.36 3.46 -10.26
CA MET A 46 -4.00 2.37 -9.38
C MET A 46 -5.19 1.83 -8.59
N ASN A 47 -5.27 0.51 -8.50
CA ASN A 47 -6.19 -0.24 -7.65
C ASN A 47 -5.42 -1.05 -6.62
N TYR A 48 -5.87 -1.02 -5.38
CA TYR A 48 -5.29 -1.73 -4.24
C TYR A 48 -6.36 -2.57 -3.57
N ILE A 49 -6.06 -3.83 -3.27
CA ILE A 49 -6.95 -4.71 -2.52
C ILE A 49 -6.37 -4.87 -1.12
N TYR A 50 -7.19 -4.55 -0.13
CA TYR A 50 -6.88 -4.66 1.29
C TYR A 50 -7.71 -5.74 1.96
N LYS A 51 -7.11 -6.43 2.93
CA LYS A 51 -7.77 -7.36 3.85
C LYS A 51 -7.44 -7.00 5.30
N LEU A 52 -8.22 -7.51 6.22
CA LEU A 52 -7.94 -7.41 7.64
C LEU A 52 -7.01 -8.54 8.07
N HIS A 53 -5.85 -8.20 8.64
CA HIS A 53 -4.96 -9.07 9.37
C HIS A 53 -4.76 -8.47 10.77
N ASN A 54 -5.01 -9.24 11.81
CA ASN A 54 -4.87 -8.79 13.20
C ASN A 54 -5.56 -7.43 13.47
N ASN A 55 -6.73 -7.18 12.87
CA ASN A 55 -7.52 -5.93 12.90
C ASN A 55 -6.87 -4.71 12.22
N TYR A 56 -5.85 -4.90 11.39
CA TYR A 56 -5.28 -3.86 10.54
C TYR A 56 -5.57 -4.13 9.07
N GLU A 57 -5.84 -3.08 8.31
CA GLU A 57 -5.93 -3.18 6.86
C GLU A 57 -4.54 -3.33 6.26
N VAL A 58 -4.26 -4.49 5.66
CA VAL A 58 -3.02 -4.78 4.94
C VAL A 58 -3.28 -4.95 3.45
N VAL A 59 -2.35 -4.47 2.62
CA VAL A 59 -2.43 -4.64 1.18
C VAL A 59 -2.11 -6.08 0.78
N VAL A 60 -3.00 -6.75 0.05
CA VAL A 60 -2.76 -8.11 -0.45
C VAL A 60 -2.46 -8.14 -1.95
N SER A 61 -2.92 -7.14 -2.70
CA SER A 61 -2.51 -6.94 -4.08
C SER A 61 -2.68 -5.49 -4.50
N ALA A 62 -1.91 -5.10 -5.50
CA ALA A 62 -2.08 -3.82 -6.18
C ALA A 62 -1.88 -4.01 -7.69
N SER A 63 -2.52 -3.19 -8.50
CA SER A 63 -2.26 -3.14 -9.93
C SER A 63 -2.67 -1.81 -10.51
N GLY A 64 -2.05 -1.45 -11.63
CA GLY A 64 -2.44 -0.22 -12.31
C GLY A 64 -1.60 0.05 -13.56
N THR A 65 -1.95 1.14 -14.21
CA THR A 65 -1.28 1.61 -15.42
C THR A 65 -0.63 2.95 -15.17
N ILE A 66 0.61 3.08 -15.61
CA ILE A 66 1.35 4.35 -15.63
C ILE A 66 1.70 4.74 -17.05
N THR A 67 1.84 6.03 -17.31
CA THR A 67 2.29 6.57 -18.58
C THR A 67 3.52 7.45 -18.41
N PRO A 68 4.22 7.88 -19.47
CA PRO A 68 5.36 8.79 -19.34
C PRO A 68 5.05 10.07 -18.53
N ASP A 69 3.81 10.56 -18.58
CA ASP A 69 3.39 11.76 -17.84
C ASP A 69 3.30 11.56 -16.33
N SER A 70 3.33 10.31 -15.83
CA SER A 70 3.38 10.03 -14.39
C SER A 70 4.79 10.17 -13.83
N LEU A 71 5.84 10.02 -14.66
CA LEU A 71 7.22 9.99 -14.20
C LEU A 71 7.61 11.28 -13.49
N ASP A 72 8.30 11.14 -12.37
CA ASP A 72 8.78 12.22 -11.50
C ASP A 72 7.66 13.11 -10.88
N ASN A 73 6.39 12.72 -11.03
CA ASN A 73 5.22 13.40 -10.47
C ASN A 73 4.66 12.74 -9.19
N GLY A 74 5.49 11.95 -8.51
CA GLY A 74 5.17 11.37 -7.21
C GLY A 74 5.58 12.24 -6.03
N SER A 75 5.54 11.68 -4.84
CA SER A 75 6.00 12.33 -3.61
C SER A 75 6.70 11.37 -2.66
N GLY A 76 7.61 11.88 -1.83
CA GLY A 76 8.24 11.12 -0.75
C GLY A 76 7.27 10.83 0.40
N THR A 77 7.68 9.94 1.30
CA THR A 77 6.96 9.62 2.54
C THR A 77 6.93 10.79 3.50
N THR A 78 5.92 10.82 4.36
CA THR A 78 5.74 11.82 5.43
C THR A 78 5.91 11.15 6.80
N SER A 79 6.00 11.95 7.86
CA SER A 79 6.00 11.41 9.23
C SER A 79 4.77 10.55 9.53
N CYS A 80 3.63 10.93 8.97
CA CYS A 80 2.37 10.19 9.07
C CYS A 80 2.49 8.80 8.43
N THR A 81 2.91 8.71 7.17
CA THR A 81 3.00 7.42 6.45
C THR A 81 4.16 6.55 6.97
N GLN A 82 5.23 7.16 7.50
CA GLN A 82 6.25 6.42 8.23
C GLN A 82 5.73 5.83 9.54
N GLN A 83 4.87 6.56 10.27
CA GLN A 83 4.23 6.04 11.47
C GLN A 83 3.22 4.95 11.13
N TYR A 84 2.44 5.09 10.05
CA TYR A 84 1.54 4.06 9.55
C TYR A 84 2.29 2.76 9.24
N SER A 85 3.42 2.83 8.53
CA SER A 85 4.26 1.65 8.26
C SER A 85 4.74 0.96 9.54
N ARG A 86 5.11 1.73 10.58
CA ARG A 86 5.56 1.16 11.87
C ARG A 86 4.43 0.49 12.67
N ILE A 87 3.18 0.90 12.48
CA ILE A 87 2.02 0.23 13.09
C ILE A 87 1.81 -1.16 12.46
N LEU A 88 2.15 -1.31 11.17
CA LEU A 88 2.05 -2.56 10.42
C LEU A 88 3.33 -3.42 10.51
N GLU A 89 4.38 -2.93 11.16
CA GLU A 89 5.62 -3.67 11.38
C GLU A 89 5.37 -4.75 12.44
N ASP A 90 5.65 -6.01 12.11
CA ASP A 90 5.46 -7.12 13.04
C ASP A 90 6.47 -7.05 14.20
N ASP A 91 6.05 -7.54 15.35
CA ASP A 91 6.89 -7.58 16.56
C ASP A 91 8.19 -8.36 16.30
N GLY A 92 9.31 -7.67 16.50
CA GLY A 92 10.66 -8.25 16.32
C GLY A 92 11.37 -7.79 15.04
N GLU A 93 10.67 -7.32 14.04
CA GLU A 93 11.27 -6.62 12.91
C GLU A 93 11.60 -5.17 13.29
N GLN A 94 12.86 -4.78 13.11
CA GLN A 94 13.30 -3.43 13.43
C GLN A 94 13.79 -2.71 12.18
N ASN A 95 13.50 -1.40 12.10
CA ASN A 95 13.98 -0.50 11.05
C ASN A 95 13.40 -0.77 9.66
N CYS A 96 12.13 -1.16 9.57
CA CYS A 96 11.44 -1.16 8.30
C CYS A 96 11.29 0.26 7.74
N ASP A 97 11.40 0.38 6.44
CA ASP A 97 11.06 1.60 5.72
C ASP A 97 9.56 1.63 5.43
N ALA A 98 8.99 2.81 5.33
CA ALA A 98 7.71 3.01 4.68
C ALA A 98 7.92 2.87 3.16
N GLY A 99 7.86 1.63 2.67
CA GLY A 99 8.06 1.30 1.27
C GLY A 99 6.88 1.80 0.41
N HIS A 100 7.19 2.38 -0.75
CA HIS A 100 6.16 2.71 -1.73
C HIS A 100 5.72 1.44 -2.47
N ILE A 101 4.41 1.27 -2.69
CA ILE A 101 3.90 0.25 -3.63
C ILE A 101 4.22 0.72 -5.05
N LEU A 102 3.65 1.83 -5.49
CA LEU A 102 4.11 2.53 -6.69
C LEU A 102 5.19 3.54 -6.30
N ALA A 103 6.40 3.40 -6.84
CA ALA A 103 7.53 4.26 -6.56
C ALA A 103 7.23 5.75 -6.81
N HIS A 104 7.83 6.62 -6.01
CA HIS A 104 7.67 8.06 -6.20
C HIS A 104 8.13 8.52 -7.57
N ARG A 105 9.23 7.99 -8.10
CA ARG A 105 9.74 8.29 -9.44
C ARG A 105 8.84 7.82 -10.59
N LEU A 106 7.95 6.85 -10.31
CA LEU A 106 6.92 6.36 -11.24
C LEU A 106 5.58 7.08 -11.10
N GLY A 107 5.50 8.08 -10.22
CA GLY A 107 4.32 8.89 -9.97
C GLY A 107 3.58 8.54 -8.67
N GLY A 108 4.08 7.60 -7.86
CA GLY A 108 3.46 7.18 -6.60
C GLY A 108 3.53 8.24 -5.51
N TYR A 109 2.44 8.41 -4.76
CA TYR A 109 2.37 9.34 -3.64
C TYR A 109 2.75 8.65 -2.32
N GLY A 110 3.85 9.11 -1.68
CA GLY A 110 4.30 8.63 -0.38
C GLY A 110 3.59 9.29 0.81
N ASN A 111 2.75 10.28 0.57
CA ASN A 111 1.97 10.96 1.59
C ASN A 111 0.59 10.34 1.84
N ILE A 112 0.23 9.26 1.14
CA ILE A 112 -1.01 8.51 1.33
C ILE A 112 -0.73 7.09 1.83
N PRO A 113 -1.37 6.63 2.92
CA PRO A 113 -1.19 5.30 3.47
C PRO A 113 -1.47 4.18 2.46
N THR A 114 -2.44 4.35 1.58
CA THR A 114 -2.85 3.37 0.56
C THR A 114 -1.71 2.96 -0.39
N ASN A 115 -0.67 3.78 -0.55
CA ASN A 115 0.49 3.46 -1.39
C ASN A 115 1.72 3.04 -0.58
N ILE A 116 1.55 2.68 0.70
CA ILE A 116 2.66 2.38 1.63
C ILE A 116 2.47 1.01 2.27
N PHE A 117 3.58 0.28 2.41
CA PHE A 117 3.64 -0.96 3.19
C PHE A 117 4.95 -1.02 4.00
N PRO A 118 5.03 -1.80 5.09
CA PRO A 118 6.28 -2.02 5.82
C PRO A 118 7.23 -2.85 4.98
N GLN A 119 8.41 -2.32 4.70
CA GLN A 119 9.38 -2.96 3.82
C GLN A 119 10.77 -3.00 4.45
N ASN A 120 11.45 -4.16 4.34
CA ASN A 120 12.83 -4.29 4.79
C ASN A 120 13.72 -3.23 4.12
N SER A 121 14.46 -2.46 4.92
CA SER A 121 15.22 -1.30 4.45
C SER A 121 16.28 -1.65 3.41
N SER A 122 16.93 -2.82 3.52
CA SER A 122 17.95 -3.25 2.57
C SER A 122 17.36 -3.63 1.21
N ILE A 123 16.17 -4.23 1.21
CA ILE A 123 15.42 -4.56 -0.01
C ILE A 123 14.89 -3.28 -0.65
N ASN A 124 14.21 -2.42 0.13
CA ASN A 124 13.65 -1.16 -0.34
C ASN A 124 14.69 -0.27 -1.02
N ARG A 125 15.84 -0.08 -0.37
CA ARG A 125 16.92 0.80 -0.88
C ARG A 125 17.87 0.10 -1.87
N GLY A 126 17.75 -1.21 -2.05
CA GLY A 126 18.60 -2.04 -2.89
C GLY A 126 17.90 -2.55 -4.14
N THR A 127 17.60 -3.85 -4.15
CA THR A 127 17.10 -4.55 -5.34
C THR A 127 15.71 -4.07 -5.79
N TYR A 128 14.85 -3.65 -4.85
CA TYR A 128 13.53 -3.11 -5.17
C TYR A 128 13.66 -1.76 -5.89
N ALA A 129 14.45 -0.83 -5.34
CA ALA A 129 14.71 0.47 -5.98
C ALA A 129 15.39 0.35 -7.35
N GLN A 130 16.26 -0.66 -7.54
CA GLN A 130 16.85 -0.95 -8.84
C GLN A 130 15.81 -1.41 -9.86
N PHE A 131 14.93 -2.34 -9.49
CA PHE A 131 13.84 -2.82 -10.34
C PHE A 131 12.90 -1.69 -10.76
N GLU A 132 12.56 -0.78 -9.84
CA GLU A 132 11.79 0.43 -10.14
C GLU A 132 12.54 1.37 -11.10
N GLY A 133 13.87 1.43 -10.99
CA GLY A 133 14.73 2.15 -11.92
C GLY A 133 14.64 1.60 -13.34
N ASP A 134 14.69 0.28 -13.49
CA ASP A 134 14.56 -0.38 -14.78
C ASP A 134 13.20 -0.12 -15.43
N ILE A 135 12.10 -0.12 -14.63
CA ILE A 135 10.76 0.26 -15.10
C ILE A 135 10.74 1.72 -15.56
N TYR A 136 11.31 2.63 -14.75
CA TYR A 136 11.39 4.04 -15.09
C TYR A 136 12.10 4.25 -16.43
N ASP A 137 13.25 3.59 -16.64
CA ASP A 137 14.02 3.70 -17.87
C ASP A 137 13.23 3.16 -19.07
N CYS A 138 12.46 2.09 -18.93
CA CYS A 138 11.60 1.57 -19.99
C CYS A 138 10.52 2.57 -20.42
N ILE A 139 9.81 3.17 -19.45
CA ILE A 139 8.77 4.16 -19.75
C ILE A 139 9.40 5.41 -20.38
N LYS A 140 10.50 5.89 -19.80
CA LYS A 140 11.21 7.09 -20.28
C LYS A 140 11.78 6.92 -21.69
N ASN A 141 12.23 5.72 -22.06
CA ASN A 141 12.92 5.44 -23.33
C ASN A 141 11.99 4.89 -24.42
N GLY A 142 10.67 5.03 -24.29
CA GLY A 142 9.74 4.87 -25.40
C GLY A 142 8.60 3.88 -25.24
N ALA A 143 8.38 3.30 -24.06
CA ALA A 143 7.12 2.61 -23.79
C ALA A 143 5.99 3.65 -23.68
N ASN A 144 4.84 3.36 -24.30
CA ASN A 144 3.66 4.23 -24.23
C ASN A 144 2.99 4.17 -22.87
N SER A 145 3.05 2.99 -22.24
CA SER A 145 2.54 2.76 -20.88
C SER A 145 3.20 1.54 -20.25
N GLY A 146 3.06 1.43 -18.94
CA GLY A 146 3.42 0.25 -18.16
C GLY A 146 2.23 -0.21 -17.32
N PHE A 147 1.83 -1.48 -17.45
CA PHE A 147 0.94 -2.14 -16.51
C PHE A 147 1.78 -2.81 -15.43
N LEU A 148 1.55 -2.40 -14.20
CA LEU A 148 2.26 -2.84 -13.01
C LEU A 148 1.33 -3.65 -12.12
N SER A 149 1.84 -4.72 -11.50
CA SER A 149 1.06 -5.48 -10.52
C SER A 149 1.93 -6.04 -9.41
N TRP A 150 1.35 -6.09 -8.21
CA TRP A 150 1.96 -6.61 -6.99
C TRP A 150 1.06 -7.64 -6.35
N GLU A 151 1.67 -8.71 -5.82
CA GLU A 151 1.05 -9.69 -4.93
C GLU A 151 1.87 -9.73 -3.65
N PHE A 152 1.22 -9.49 -2.52
CA PHE A 152 1.84 -9.47 -1.19
C PHE A 152 1.51 -10.79 -0.49
N TYR A 153 2.53 -11.46 0.02
CA TYR A 153 2.39 -12.75 0.69
C TYR A 153 2.70 -12.56 2.18
N TYR A 154 1.82 -13.09 3.01
CA TYR A 154 1.88 -13.09 4.46
C TYR A 154 1.95 -14.53 4.95
N ASP A 155 2.54 -14.79 6.12
CA ASP A 155 2.58 -16.15 6.67
C ASP A 155 1.19 -16.62 7.09
N ASP A 156 0.36 -15.72 7.61
CA ASP A 156 -1.05 -15.94 7.98
C ASP A 156 -1.78 -14.59 8.17
N ASP A 157 -3.03 -14.64 8.65
CA ASP A 157 -3.86 -13.46 8.88
C ASP A 157 -3.54 -12.71 10.21
N GLU A 158 -2.57 -13.17 10.99
CA GLU A 158 -2.07 -12.47 12.19
C GLU A 158 -0.90 -11.53 11.83
N HIS A 159 -0.18 -11.81 10.74
CA HIS A 159 0.95 -10.99 10.30
C HIS A 159 0.48 -9.80 9.48
N THR A 160 1.05 -8.63 9.76
CA THR A 160 0.71 -7.35 9.11
C THR A 160 1.82 -6.81 8.20
N MET A 161 3.03 -7.38 8.30
CA MET A 161 4.15 -7.17 7.37
C MET A 161 4.22 -8.34 6.38
N PRO A 162 4.22 -8.10 5.07
CA PRO A 162 4.36 -9.18 4.11
C PRO A 162 5.77 -9.78 4.18
N ASN A 163 5.89 -11.13 4.11
CA ASN A 163 7.18 -11.82 4.04
C ASN A 163 7.83 -11.74 2.66
N SER A 164 7.01 -11.53 1.63
CA SER A 164 7.52 -11.36 0.27
C SER A 164 6.51 -10.62 -0.62
N VAL A 165 7.03 -10.00 -1.68
CA VAL A 165 6.25 -9.24 -2.65
C VAL A 165 6.66 -9.65 -4.06
N LYS A 166 5.70 -10.16 -4.85
CA LYS A 166 5.89 -10.39 -6.27
C LYS A 166 5.53 -9.13 -7.03
N TYR A 167 6.47 -8.59 -7.79
CA TYR A 167 6.28 -7.39 -8.60
C TYR A 167 6.46 -7.73 -10.07
N VAL A 168 5.48 -7.38 -10.89
CA VAL A 168 5.48 -7.59 -12.35
C VAL A 168 5.25 -6.28 -13.08
N ALA A 169 6.02 -6.04 -14.14
CA ALA A 169 5.84 -4.90 -15.02
C ALA A 169 5.74 -5.39 -16.48
N LYS A 170 4.70 -4.97 -17.19
CA LYS A 170 4.46 -5.23 -18.61
C LYS A 170 4.34 -3.89 -19.33
N PHE A 171 4.96 -3.77 -20.50
CA PHE A 171 5.01 -2.52 -21.24
C PHE A 171 4.22 -2.62 -22.54
N ASP A 172 3.58 -1.50 -22.90
CA ASP A 172 2.99 -1.28 -24.22
C ASP A 172 3.92 -0.36 -24.99
N GLY A 173 4.35 -0.80 -26.18
CA GLY A 173 5.35 -0.07 -26.98
C GLY A 173 6.78 -0.18 -26.44
N GLY A 174 7.70 0.48 -27.13
CA GLY A 174 9.12 0.41 -26.78
C GLY A 174 9.77 -0.94 -27.06
N SER A 175 10.95 -1.17 -26.48
CA SER A 175 11.75 -2.40 -26.65
C SER A 175 11.88 -3.22 -25.37
N CYS A 176 11.23 -2.83 -24.29
CA CYS A 176 11.34 -3.52 -23.00
C CYS A 176 10.53 -4.81 -22.95
N ASN A 177 11.14 -5.84 -22.38
CA ASN A 177 10.45 -7.08 -22.06
C ASN A 177 9.64 -6.94 -20.76
N THR A 178 8.77 -7.92 -20.48
CA THR A 178 8.12 -8.06 -19.18
C THR A 178 9.17 -8.31 -18.09
N PHE A 179 9.09 -7.57 -17.00
CA PHE A 179 9.87 -7.82 -15.77
C PHE A 179 9.02 -8.54 -14.74
N SER A 180 9.62 -9.46 -14.00
CA SER A 180 8.94 -10.16 -12.91
C SER A 180 9.96 -10.61 -11.88
N THR A 181 9.78 -10.21 -10.62
CA THR A 181 10.66 -10.56 -9.50
C THR A 181 9.84 -10.82 -8.24
N LEU A 182 10.30 -11.79 -7.43
CA LEU A 182 9.84 -11.99 -6.06
C LEU A 182 10.90 -11.40 -5.13
N PHE A 183 10.52 -10.42 -4.34
CA PHE A 183 11.34 -9.81 -3.30
C PHE A 183 11.02 -10.45 -1.96
N LEU A 184 12.01 -10.95 -1.24
CA LEU A 184 11.87 -11.34 0.16
C LEU A 184 11.91 -10.07 1.01
N ASN A 185 10.94 -9.90 1.88
CA ASN A 185 10.79 -8.66 2.64
C ASN A 185 11.25 -8.82 4.08
#